data_e086cb1b7cb164ece71be327177c4891
#
_entry.id   e086cb1b7cb164ece71be327177c4891
#
_cell.length_a   1.000
_cell.length_b   1.000
_cell.length_c   1.000
_cell.angle_alpha   90.00
_cell.angle_beta   90.00
_cell.angle_gamma   90.00
#
_symmetry.space_group_name_H-M   'P 1'
#
loop_
_entity.id
_entity.type
_entity.pdbx_description
1 polymer ?
#
loop_
_entity_poly.entity_id
_entity_poly.type
_entity_poly.pdbx_seq_one_letter_code
_entity_poly.pdbx_strand_id
1 'polypeptide(L)'
;GRFAWAGPAFPAGDYSLRNMDKTRFKLLAQEDGHEITEMDESQAYHEIHPGAVYMHDGASYEITKMDLVSRTAYAIPFTGDYYTVPAGQEETRILHVFQEDAYQRTEIRFGDINVNEIIAMYKKLQFHNHQNLGYVTLTQPLQKDYGTESTWLTMPENVVRVYRSLLLPNRMGELVLNNHFDGMQYAIKNAVMMVTMTERDDIDVTMSNNATIPDEFREEKVSLFIYDKYEGGLGYSEKIYDLIPEILESAIKMVSGCPCEDGCPACVGDYNLDKKTVLWGLDNLLEESEPPVYLKKNIKEPQPVIRKEFSFFNLPDEWEKVCYAVVKNGEAGGQFLKTIKKVSTEGHKLILT
;
A
#
# COMPACT_ATOMS: atom_id res chain seq x y z
N GLY A 1 -28.77 1.69 -42.90
CA GLY A 1 -29.41 2.14 -41.67
C GLY A 1 -28.55 3.18 -40.95
N ARG A 2 -29.15 4.18 -40.38
CA ARG A 2 -28.46 5.14 -39.50
C ARG A 2 -28.80 4.73 -38.07
N PHE A 3 -27.76 4.56 -37.24
CA PHE A 3 -27.94 4.40 -35.81
C PHE A 3 -27.89 5.75 -35.14
N ALA A 4 -28.73 5.96 -34.16
CA ALA A 4 -28.74 7.17 -33.34
C ALA A 4 -28.63 6.76 -31.88
N TRP A 5 -27.91 7.57 -31.10
CA TRP A 5 -27.82 7.39 -29.65
C TRP A 5 -29.19 7.68 -29.03
N ALA A 6 -29.68 6.74 -28.21
CA ALA A 6 -31.00 6.84 -27.55
C ALA A 6 -30.89 7.04 -26.02
N GLY A 7 -29.67 7.16 -25.47
CA GLY A 7 -29.42 7.40 -24.06
C GLY A 7 -29.32 8.87 -23.67
N PRO A 8 -28.70 9.19 -22.50
CA PRO A 8 -28.51 10.56 -22.02
C PRO A 8 -27.80 11.48 -23.01
N ALA A 9 -27.97 12.79 -22.86
CA ALA A 9 -27.41 13.77 -23.79
C ALA A 9 -25.88 13.78 -23.88
N PHE A 10 -25.22 13.24 -22.86
CA PHE A 10 -23.76 13.15 -22.79
C PHE A 10 -23.28 11.72 -22.51
N PRO A 11 -23.21 10.87 -23.54
CA PRO A 11 -22.83 9.45 -23.35
C PRO A 11 -21.44 9.26 -22.76
N ALA A 12 -20.49 10.16 -22.99
CA ALA A 12 -19.13 10.07 -22.48
C ALA A 12 -19.05 10.15 -20.94
N GLY A 13 -20.06 10.72 -20.28
CA GLY A 13 -20.18 10.73 -18.83
C GLY A 13 -20.53 9.36 -18.23
N ASP A 14 -21.19 8.52 -19.02
CA ASP A 14 -21.64 7.19 -18.58
C ASP A 14 -20.66 6.07 -18.95
N TYR A 15 -19.67 6.37 -19.80
CA TYR A 15 -18.70 5.39 -20.30
C TYR A 15 -17.29 5.93 -20.10
N SER A 16 -16.63 5.48 -19.04
CA SER A 16 -15.18 5.67 -18.89
C SER A 16 -14.44 4.58 -19.66
N LEU A 17 -13.41 4.95 -20.41
CA LEU A 17 -12.52 3.98 -21.06
C LEU A 17 -11.52 3.35 -20.06
N ARG A 18 -11.36 3.94 -18.87
CA ARG A 18 -10.41 3.53 -17.85
C ARG A 18 -11.07 2.95 -16.61
N ASN A 19 -12.26 3.38 -16.26
CA ASN A 19 -12.93 3.01 -15.03
C ASN A 19 -14.22 2.26 -15.31
N MET A 20 -14.26 0.96 -14.98
CA MET A 20 -15.47 0.14 -15.05
C MET A 20 -16.28 0.17 -13.75
N ASP A 21 -15.78 0.86 -12.70
CA ASP A 21 -16.49 1.00 -11.45
C ASP A 21 -17.76 1.87 -11.66
N LYS A 22 -18.89 1.21 -11.55
CA LYS A 22 -20.23 1.86 -11.68
C LYS A 22 -20.64 2.57 -10.38
N THR A 23 -19.84 2.43 -9.33
CA THR A 23 -20.12 2.99 -8.02
C THR A 23 -19.64 4.43 -7.97
N ARG A 24 -20.57 5.37 -7.96
CA ARG A 24 -20.27 6.79 -7.89
C ARG A 24 -20.62 7.36 -6.53
N PHE A 25 -19.72 8.19 -5.99
CA PHE A 25 -19.92 8.98 -4.79
C PHE A 25 -20.11 10.43 -5.15
N LYS A 26 -21.10 11.09 -4.52
CA LYS A 26 -21.37 12.52 -4.66
C LYS A 26 -20.80 13.26 -3.48
N LEU A 27 -20.12 14.38 -3.74
CA LEU A 27 -19.72 15.34 -2.73
C LEU A 27 -20.68 16.52 -2.75
N LEU A 28 -21.37 16.76 -1.65
CA LEU A 28 -22.35 17.83 -1.50
C LEU A 28 -21.85 18.87 -0.49
N ALA A 29 -22.13 20.14 -0.75
CA ALA A 29 -21.98 21.17 0.25
C ALA A 29 -23.01 20.96 1.36
N GLN A 30 -22.56 21.00 2.62
CA GLN A 30 -23.43 20.71 3.78
C GLN A 30 -24.48 21.82 4.00
N GLU A 31 -24.21 23.07 3.58
CA GLU A 31 -25.04 24.22 3.85
C GLU A 31 -26.34 24.21 3.02
N ASP A 32 -26.24 23.95 1.73
CA ASP A 32 -27.34 24.07 0.78
C ASP A 32 -27.59 22.81 -0.06
N GLY A 33 -26.73 21.79 0.09
CA GLY A 33 -26.85 20.52 -0.59
C GLY A 33 -26.48 20.55 -2.08
N HIS A 34 -25.86 21.62 -2.58
CA HIS A 34 -25.41 21.62 -3.97
C HIS A 34 -24.29 20.63 -4.19
N GLU A 35 -24.25 20.03 -5.36
CA GLU A 35 -23.23 19.06 -5.76
C GLU A 35 -21.94 19.81 -6.13
N ILE A 36 -20.85 19.47 -5.40
CA ILE A 36 -19.50 20.00 -5.66
C ILE A 36 -18.85 19.18 -6.77
N THR A 37 -18.89 17.85 -6.65
CA THR A 37 -18.33 16.93 -7.64
C THR A 37 -18.87 15.51 -7.44
N GLU A 38 -18.58 14.67 -8.43
CA GLU A 38 -18.85 13.23 -8.39
C GLU A 38 -17.57 12.46 -8.77
N MET A 39 -17.29 11.34 -8.08
CA MET A 39 -16.11 10.52 -8.29
C MET A 39 -16.41 9.04 -8.07
N ASP A 40 -15.50 8.17 -8.48
CA ASP A 40 -15.62 6.73 -8.21
C ASP A 40 -15.32 6.37 -6.74
N GLU A 41 -15.60 5.14 -6.36
CA GLU A 41 -15.45 4.67 -4.98
C GLU A 41 -14.00 4.72 -4.49
N SER A 42 -13.04 4.30 -5.33
CA SER A 42 -11.61 4.32 -4.96
C SER A 42 -11.14 5.74 -4.68
N GLN A 43 -11.45 6.65 -5.59
CA GLN A 43 -11.12 8.05 -5.44
C GLN A 43 -11.82 8.66 -4.21
N ALA A 44 -13.08 8.31 -3.98
CA ALA A 44 -13.84 8.81 -2.84
C ALA A 44 -13.23 8.37 -1.50
N TYR A 45 -12.76 7.14 -1.39
CA TYR A 45 -12.13 6.65 -0.17
C TYR A 45 -10.79 7.35 0.10
N HIS A 46 -10.06 7.73 -0.95
CA HIS A 46 -8.80 8.45 -0.81
C HIS A 46 -8.96 9.96 -0.58
N GLU A 47 -9.93 10.59 -1.24
CA GLU A 47 -9.99 12.04 -1.31
C GLU A 47 -11.10 12.67 -0.45
N ILE A 48 -12.23 11.97 -0.24
CA ILE A 48 -13.39 12.51 0.47
C ILE A 48 -13.82 11.68 1.69
N HIS A 49 -12.87 10.95 2.33
CA HIS A 49 -13.11 10.31 3.61
C HIS A 49 -13.41 11.34 4.72
N PRO A 50 -14.08 10.98 5.83
CA PRO A 50 -14.34 11.91 6.92
C PRO A 50 -13.05 12.56 7.45
N GLY A 51 -13.04 13.88 7.55
CA GLY A 51 -11.89 14.70 7.97
C GLY A 51 -10.84 14.94 6.87
N ALA A 52 -11.06 14.47 5.65
CA ALA A 52 -10.23 14.84 4.49
C ALA A 52 -10.35 16.33 4.16
N VAL A 53 -9.30 16.91 3.63
CA VAL A 53 -9.30 18.24 3.00
C VAL A 53 -9.21 18.03 1.49
N TYR A 54 -10.32 18.26 0.83
CA TYR A 54 -10.48 18.12 -0.62
C TYR A 54 -10.37 19.47 -1.33
N MET A 55 -9.65 19.52 -2.43
CA MET A 55 -9.48 20.74 -3.24
C MET A 55 -10.22 20.59 -4.57
N HIS A 56 -11.10 21.54 -4.86
CA HIS A 56 -11.88 21.57 -6.10
C HIS A 56 -12.02 23.00 -6.59
N ASP A 57 -11.72 23.26 -7.87
CA ASP A 57 -11.82 24.57 -8.53
C ASP A 57 -11.21 25.73 -7.75
N GLY A 58 -10.06 25.49 -7.09
CA GLY A 58 -9.34 26.50 -6.31
C GLY A 58 -9.92 26.78 -4.92
N ALA A 59 -10.96 26.08 -4.50
CA ALA A 59 -11.50 26.10 -3.15
C ALA A 59 -11.11 24.82 -2.39
N SER A 60 -10.96 24.95 -1.07
CA SER A 60 -10.71 23.81 -0.19
C SER A 60 -11.94 23.52 0.66
N TYR A 61 -12.20 22.25 0.89
CA TYR A 61 -13.36 21.76 1.62
C TYR A 61 -12.92 20.71 2.65
N GLU A 62 -13.45 20.77 3.87
CA GLU A 62 -13.28 19.73 4.88
C GLU A 62 -14.48 18.79 4.84
N ILE A 63 -14.23 17.50 4.74
CA ILE A 63 -15.28 16.48 4.70
C ILE A 63 -15.76 16.20 6.13
N THR A 64 -17.01 16.49 6.38
CA THR A 64 -17.62 16.33 7.72
C THR A 64 -18.18 14.94 7.92
N LYS A 65 -18.76 14.35 6.88
CA LYS A 65 -19.42 13.05 6.92
C LYS A 65 -19.35 12.36 5.56
N MET A 66 -19.27 11.04 5.59
CA MET A 66 -19.43 10.17 4.42
C MET A 66 -20.46 9.08 4.76
N ASP A 67 -21.42 8.91 3.90
CA ASP A 67 -22.46 7.88 3.99
C ASP A 67 -22.23 6.86 2.87
N LEU A 68 -21.80 5.67 3.26
CA LEU A 68 -21.47 4.59 2.32
C LEU A 68 -22.71 3.98 1.67
N VAL A 69 -23.88 4.05 2.34
CA VAL A 69 -25.13 3.47 1.81
C VAL A 69 -25.72 4.36 0.72
N SER A 70 -25.82 5.66 1.00
CA SER A 70 -26.29 6.65 0.01
C SER A 70 -25.21 7.09 -0.96
N ARG A 71 -23.95 6.67 -0.74
CA ARG A 71 -22.77 7.06 -1.53
C ARG A 71 -22.63 8.57 -1.64
N THR A 72 -22.74 9.24 -0.49
CA THR A 72 -22.75 10.71 -0.44
C THR A 72 -21.82 11.18 0.67
N ALA A 73 -20.95 12.13 0.37
CA ALA A 73 -20.14 12.85 1.34
C ALA A 73 -20.60 14.29 1.45
N TYR A 74 -20.39 14.88 2.61
CA TYR A 74 -20.78 16.27 2.93
C TYR A 74 -19.54 17.06 3.31
N ALA A 75 -19.44 18.28 2.79
CA ALA A 75 -18.29 19.14 3.00
C ALA A 75 -18.69 20.54 3.43
N ILE A 76 -17.79 21.18 4.16
CA ILE A 76 -17.84 22.60 4.51
C ILE A 76 -16.62 23.33 3.94
N PRO A 77 -16.69 24.64 3.66
CA PRO A 77 -15.51 25.40 3.26
C PRO A 77 -14.38 25.30 4.29
N PHE A 78 -13.15 25.16 3.82
CA PHE A 78 -11.96 25.02 4.64
C PHE A 78 -10.95 26.11 4.33
N THR A 79 -10.38 26.74 5.37
CA THR A 79 -9.41 27.84 5.26
C THR A 79 -8.10 27.56 6.02
N GLY A 80 -7.88 26.32 6.47
CA GLY A 80 -6.66 25.93 7.16
C GLY A 80 -5.45 25.86 6.21
N ASP A 81 -4.27 25.66 6.79
CA ASP A 81 -2.99 25.64 6.09
C ASP A 81 -2.41 24.23 5.92
N TYR A 82 -3.23 23.21 5.99
CA TYR A 82 -2.83 21.80 5.83
C TYR A 82 -3.71 21.07 4.80
N TYR A 83 -3.17 20.00 4.26
CA TYR A 83 -3.90 19.01 3.47
C TYR A 83 -3.80 17.62 4.12
N THR A 84 -4.60 16.70 3.66
CA THR A 84 -4.67 15.34 4.20
C THR A 84 -4.21 14.31 3.18
N VAL A 85 -3.58 13.24 3.67
CA VAL A 85 -3.19 12.09 2.86
C VAL A 85 -3.66 10.84 3.58
N PRO A 86 -4.47 9.98 2.95
CA PRO A 86 -4.91 8.74 3.55
C PRO A 86 -3.71 7.84 3.86
N ALA A 87 -3.87 7.03 4.89
CA ALA A 87 -2.90 6.02 5.28
C ALA A 87 -3.64 4.75 5.65
N GLY A 88 -3.17 3.65 5.12
CA GLY A 88 -3.81 2.36 5.26
C GLY A 88 -2.85 1.22 5.00
N GLN A 89 -3.42 0.07 4.75
CA GLN A 89 -2.72 -1.15 4.42
C GLN A 89 -3.35 -1.76 3.17
N GLU A 90 -2.52 -2.33 2.34
CA GLU A 90 -2.93 -3.14 1.21
C GLU A 90 -2.51 -4.58 1.46
N GLU A 91 -3.44 -5.50 1.30
CA GLU A 91 -3.19 -6.92 1.37
C GLU A 91 -3.51 -7.55 0.02
N THR A 92 -2.58 -8.32 -0.51
CA THR A 92 -2.75 -9.03 -1.78
C THR A 92 -2.90 -10.52 -1.53
N ARG A 93 -3.83 -11.14 -2.25
CA ARG A 93 -4.03 -12.59 -2.24
C ARG A 93 -4.01 -13.12 -3.66
N ILE A 94 -3.13 -14.09 -3.94
CA ILE A 94 -3.08 -14.75 -5.24
C ILE A 94 -4.32 -15.62 -5.41
N LEU A 95 -5.02 -15.45 -6.52
CA LEU A 95 -6.16 -16.27 -6.91
C LEU A 95 -5.77 -17.33 -7.94
N HIS A 96 -5.09 -16.91 -9.02
CA HIS A 96 -4.64 -17.80 -10.08
C HIS A 96 -3.26 -17.38 -10.57
N VAL A 97 -2.47 -18.34 -11.00
CA VAL A 97 -1.18 -18.13 -11.68
C VAL A 97 -1.35 -18.59 -13.13
N PHE A 98 -1.13 -17.69 -14.09
CA PHE A 98 -1.25 -17.99 -15.52
C PHE A 98 0.09 -18.29 -16.14
N GLN A 99 1.13 -17.55 -15.72
CA GLN A 99 2.49 -17.69 -16.24
C GLN A 99 3.48 -17.64 -15.06
N GLU A 100 4.56 -18.42 -15.19
CA GLU A 100 5.64 -18.47 -14.22
C GLU A 100 6.96 -18.71 -14.96
N ASP A 101 7.95 -17.87 -14.69
CA ASP A 101 9.31 -17.97 -15.20
C ASP A 101 10.35 -17.61 -14.14
N ALA A 102 11.55 -18.12 -14.30
CA ALA A 102 12.70 -17.70 -13.51
C ALA A 102 13.46 -16.59 -14.27
N TYR A 103 13.72 -15.49 -13.58
CA TYR A 103 14.57 -14.42 -14.11
C TYR A 103 15.66 -14.08 -13.10
N GLN A 104 16.90 -14.40 -13.46
CA GLN A 104 18.06 -14.18 -12.59
C GLN A 104 17.88 -14.85 -11.22
N ARG A 105 17.71 -14.05 -10.15
CA ARG A 105 17.55 -14.54 -8.77
C ARG A 105 16.10 -14.44 -8.27
N THR A 106 15.16 -14.11 -9.12
CA THR A 106 13.75 -13.96 -8.78
C THR A 106 12.89 -14.91 -9.61
N GLU A 107 11.77 -15.30 -9.05
CA GLU A 107 10.68 -15.95 -9.79
C GLU A 107 9.69 -14.86 -10.19
N ILE A 108 9.34 -14.82 -11.47
CA ILE A 108 8.36 -13.89 -12.02
C ILE A 108 7.08 -14.66 -12.28
N ARG A 109 5.97 -14.13 -11.86
CA ARG A 109 4.66 -14.72 -12.11
C ARG A 109 3.69 -13.66 -12.60
N PHE A 110 2.72 -14.11 -13.41
CA PHE A 110 1.58 -13.32 -13.85
C PHE A 110 0.29 -14.08 -13.56
N GLY A 111 -0.75 -13.37 -13.13
CA GLY A 111 -2.05 -13.97 -12.86
C GLY A 111 -3.03 -13.05 -12.17
N ASP A 112 -4.12 -13.63 -11.68
CA ASP A 112 -5.14 -12.92 -10.93
C ASP A 112 -4.78 -12.84 -9.45
N ILE A 113 -5.02 -11.67 -8.88
CA ILE A 113 -4.94 -11.40 -7.45
C ILE A 113 -6.24 -10.75 -6.95
N ASN A 114 -6.47 -10.88 -5.66
CA ASN A 114 -7.43 -10.05 -4.94
C ASN A 114 -6.63 -9.02 -4.14
N VAL A 115 -7.01 -7.76 -4.25
CA VAL A 115 -6.44 -6.64 -3.50
C VAL A 115 -7.48 -6.20 -2.48
N ASN A 116 -7.09 -6.21 -1.22
CA ASN A 116 -7.86 -5.65 -0.11
C ASN A 116 -7.15 -4.39 0.38
N GLU A 117 -7.75 -3.24 0.10
CA GLU A 117 -7.26 -1.95 0.53
C GLU A 117 -8.06 -1.48 1.76
N ILE A 118 -7.37 -1.13 2.82
CA ILE A 118 -7.97 -0.66 4.08
C ILE A 118 -7.39 0.70 4.43
N ILE A 119 -8.21 1.74 4.36
CA ILE A 119 -7.86 3.08 4.80
C ILE A 119 -8.39 3.25 6.22
N ALA A 120 -7.50 3.23 7.21
CA ALA A 120 -7.84 3.27 8.62
C ALA A 120 -7.53 4.63 9.27
N MET A 121 -6.70 5.44 8.65
CA MET A 121 -6.26 6.74 9.18
C MET A 121 -5.86 7.68 8.05
N TYR A 122 -5.60 8.92 8.40
CA TYR A 122 -4.97 9.89 7.50
C TYR A 122 -3.96 10.72 8.26
N LYS A 123 -2.95 11.24 7.55
CA LYS A 123 -1.99 12.21 8.06
C LYS A 123 -2.34 13.61 7.60
N LYS A 124 -2.10 14.59 8.47
CA LYS A 124 -2.19 16.01 8.13
C LYS A 124 -0.81 16.54 7.79
N LEU A 125 -0.68 17.17 6.64
CA LEU A 125 0.58 17.73 6.16
C LEU A 125 0.41 19.24 5.91
N GLN A 126 1.34 20.03 6.42
CA GLN A 126 1.32 21.47 6.21
C GLN A 126 1.64 21.82 4.76
N PHE A 127 0.94 22.81 4.16
CA PHE A 127 1.11 23.17 2.75
C PHE A 127 2.54 23.64 2.41
N HIS A 128 3.14 24.45 3.26
CA HIS A 128 4.41 25.11 2.91
C HIS A 128 5.63 24.21 2.92
N ASN A 129 5.71 23.30 3.88
CA ASN A 129 6.92 22.51 4.15
C ASN A 129 6.67 21.01 4.22
N HIS A 130 5.42 20.58 3.97
CA HIS A 130 4.96 19.18 4.06
C HIS A 130 5.25 18.54 5.43
N GLN A 131 5.35 19.37 6.48
CA GLN A 131 5.55 18.89 7.84
C GLN A 131 4.36 18.05 8.27
N ASN A 132 4.63 16.87 8.80
CA ASN A 132 3.59 16.01 9.36
C ASN A 132 3.09 16.61 10.69
N LEU A 133 1.83 16.99 10.73
CA LEU A 133 1.14 17.55 11.90
C LEU A 133 0.49 16.47 12.78
N GLY A 134 0.55 15.21 12.35
CA GLY A 134 0.01 14.07 13.09
C GLY A 134 -0.90 13.19 12.23
N TYR A 135 -1.31 12.08 12.85
CA TYR A 135 -2.22 11.09 12.26
C TYR A 135 -3.56 11.14 12.97
N VAL A 136 -4.62 10.95 12.22
CA VAL A 136 -6.00 10.86 12.74
C VAL A 136 -6.58 9.54 12.29
N THR A 137 -7.07 8.74 13.23
CA THR A 137 -7.73 7.47 12.95
C THR A 137 -9.18 7.71 12.53
N LEU A 138 -9.61 7.05 11.47
CA LEU A 138 -11.02 7.06 11.05
C LEU A 138 -11.87 6.29 12.07
N THR A 139 -13.06 6.81 12.36
CA THR A 139 -14.01 6.13 13.24
C THR A 139 -14.44 4.78 12.66
N GLN A 140 -14.56 4.70 11.35
CA GLN A 140 -14.83 3.48 10.60
C GLN A 140 -13.81 3.40 9.48
N PRO A 141 -12.99 2.34 9.42
CA PRO A 141 -12.11 2.09 8.28
C PRO A 141 -12.90 1.98 6.99
N LEU A 142 -12.36 2.53 5.92
CA LEU A 142 -12.88 2.35 4.57
C LEU A 142 -12.13 1.16 3.95
N GLN A 143 -12.87 0.24 3.39
CA GLN A 143 -12.31 -0.99 2.84
C GLN A 143 -12.83 -1.20 1.43
N LYS A 144 -11.92 -1.46 0.50
CA LYS A 144 -12.22 -1.87 -0.86
C LYS A 144 -11.57 -3.22 -1.13
N ASP A 145 -12.33 -4.13 -1.68
CA ASP A 145 -11.89 -5.47 -2.05
C ASP A 145 -12.23 -5.68 -3.53
N TYR A 146 -11.22 -5.99 -4.35
CA TYR A 146 -11.43 -6.20 -5.78
C TYR A 146 -10.42 -7.17 -6.37
N GLY A 147 -10.86 -7.92 -7.40
CA GLY A 147 -10.00 -8.80 -8.19
C GLY A 147 -9.37 -8.03 -9.34
N THR A 148 -8.07 -8.25 -9.58
CA THR A 148 -7.35 -7.63 -10.68
C THR A 148 -6.22 -8.52 -11.17
N GLU A 149 -5.59 -8.14 -12.28
CA GLU A 149 -4.39 -8.78 -12.80
C GLU A 149 -3.12 -8.19 -12.17
N SER A 150 -2.13 -9.03 -11.98
CA SER A 150 -0.83 -8.65 -11.41
C SER A 150 0.31 -9.45 -12.01
N THR A 151 1.45 -8.79 -12.16
CA THR A 151 2.76 -9.43 -12.26
C THR A 151 3.49 -9.28 -10.93
N TRP A 152 4.11 -10.35 -10.43
CA TRP A 152 4.86 -10.26 -9.18
C TRP A 152 6.20 -10.96 -9.23
N LEU A 153 7.10 -10.45 -8.41
CA LEU A 153 8.49 -10.88 -8.27
C LEU A 153 8.71 -11.42 -6.87
N THR A 154 9.27 -12.62 -6.74
CA THR A 154 9.68 -13.15 -5.44
C THR A 154 10.99 -12.52 -5.01
N MET A 155 11.03 -11.97 -3.79
CA MET A 155 12.21 -11.31 -3.25
C MET A 155 13.26 -12.32 -2.78
N PRO A 156 14.55 -12.12 -3.10
CA PRO A 156 15.63 -12.93 -2.56
C PRO A 156 15.67 -12.89 -1.02
N GLU A 157 15.83 -14.04 -0.38
CA GLU A 157 15.79 -14.19 1.08
C GLU A 157 16.83 -13.31 1.80
N ASN A 158 18.03 -13.16 1.22
CA ASN A 158 19.07 -12.30 1.78
C ASN A 158 18.64 -10.83 1.85
N VAL A 159 17.95 -10.32 0.83
CA VAL A 159 17.40 -8.95 0.82
C VAL A 159 16.33 -8.80 1.88
N VAL A 160 15.39 -9.74 1.94
CA VAL A 160 14.31 -9.74 2.94
C VAL A 160 14.88 -9.72 4.35
N ARG A 161 15.84 -10.60 4.66
CA ARG A 161 16.48 -10.69 5.96
C ARG A 161 17.18 -9.39 6.37
N VAL A 162 17.93 -8.77 5.45
CA VAL A 162 18.64 -7.52 5.72
C VAL A 162 17.64 -6.40 5.94
N TYR A 163 16.69 -6.19 5.05
CA TYR A 163 15.74 -5.09 5.14
C TYR A 163 14.86 -5.14 6.40
N ARG A 164 14.43 -6.33 6.81
CA ARG A 164 13.62 -6.51 8.04
C ARG A 164 14.40 -6.25 9.32
N SER A 165 15.73 -6.35 9.29
CA SER A 165 16.58 -6.20 10.46
C SER A 165 17.45 -4.95 10.47
N LEU A 166 17.40 -4.14 9.41
CA LEU A 166 18.32 -3.02 9.22
C LEU A 166 17.90 -1.80 10.03
N LEU A 167 18.82 -1.31 10.85
CA LEU A 167 18.69 -0.04 11.56
C LEU A 167 19.62 0.99 10.92
N LEU A 168 19.08 2.10 10.46
CA LEU A 168 19.84 3.22 9.92
C LEU A 168 19.49 4.52 10.63
N PRO A 169 20.42 5.49 10.67
CA PRO A 169 20.12 6.78 11.25
C PRO A 169 19.05 7.52 10.44
N ASN A 170 18.07 8.08 11.14
CA ASN A 170 17.15 9.05 10.59
C ASN A 170 17.85 10.41 10.43
N ARG A 171 17.15 11.45 9.95
CA ARG A 171 17.71 12.81 9.82
C ARG A 171 18.18 13.43 11.13
N MET A 172 17.71 12.96 12.28
CA MET A 172 18.13 13.40 13.61
C MET A 172 19.29 12.59 14.18
N GLY A 173 19.78 11.59 13.43
CA GLY A 173 20.89 10.73 13.84
C GLY A 173 20.47 9.56 14.75
N GLU A 174 19.18 9.35 14.98
CA GLU A 174 18.67 8.24 15.77
C GLU A 174 18.59 6.99 14.90
N LEU A 175 19.06 5.83 15.40
CA LEU A 175 18.94 4.57 14.70
C LEU A 175 17.48 4.08 14.74
N VAL A 176 16.86 4.00 13.59
CA VAL A 176 15.48 3.56 13.41
C VAL A 176 15.40 2.42 12.40
N LEU A 177 14.39 1.58 12.52
CA LEU A 177 14.08 0.58 11.51
C LEU A 177 13.42 1.28 10.32
N ASN A 178 14.14 1.40 9.20
CA ASN A 178 13.63 1.99 7.98
C ASN A 178 13.10 0.90 7.03
N ASN A 179 11.95 1.16 6.44
CA ASN A 179 11.35 0.25 5.48
C ASN A 179 11.92 0.51 4.07
N HIS A 180 13.05 -0.11 3.74
CA HIS A 180 13.68 0.03 2.42
C HIS A 180 12.91 -0.69 1.30
N PHE A 181 11.94 -1.53 1.64
CA PHE A 181 10.99 -2.06 0.65
C PHE A 181 10.17 -0.93 0.00
N ASP A 182 9.79 0.11 0.75
CA ASP A 182 9.08 1.25 0.19
C ASP A 182 9.90 1.97 -0.88
N GLY A 183 11.22 2.07 -0.65
CA GLY A 183 12.13 2.64 -1.64
C GLY A 183 12.24 1.81 -2.91
N MET A 184 12.25 0.49 -2.80
CA MET A 184 12.22 -0.42 -3.96
C MET A 184 10.88 -0.32 -4.71
N GLN A 185 9.76 -0.35 -3.99
CA GLN A 185 8.41 -0.18 -4.56
C GLN A 185 8.32 1.13 -5.35
N TYR A 186 8.80 2.23 -4.74
CA TYR A 186 8.81 3.54 -5.38
C TYR A 186 9.65 3.55 -6.67
N ALA A 187 10.86 3.00 -6.63
CA ALA A 187 11.76 2.94 -7.79
C ALA A 187 11.17 2.09 -8.92
N ILE A 188 10.64 0.92 -8.58
CA ILE A 188 10.01 0.02 -9.55
C ILE A 188 8.74 0.63 -10.12
N LYS A 189 7.86 1.24 -9.31
CA LYS A 189 6.66 1.92 -9.79
C LYS A 189 6.98 2.99 -10.83
N ASN A 190 7.96 3.84 -10.55
CA ASN A 190 8.39 4.87 -11.50
C ASN A 190 8.98 4.27 -12.78
N ALA A 191 9.75 3.18 -12.67
CA ALA A 191 10.29 2.49 -13.84
C ALA A 191 9.19 1.86 -14.70
N VAL A 192 8.20 1.22 -14.07
CA VAL A 192 7.01 0.67 -14.77
C VAL A 192 6.30 1.76 -15.53
N MET A 193 5.95 2.88 -14.88
CA MET A 193 5.28 4.01 -15.55
C MET A 193 6.07 4.54 -16.74
N MET A 194 7.40 4.58 -16.62
CA MET A 194 8.27 5.08 -17.68
C MET A 194 8.37 4.11 -18.88
N VAL A 195 8.47 2.81 -18.60
CA VAL A 195 8.60 1.77 -19.64
C VAL A 195 7.28 1.48 -20.34
N THR A 196 6.17 1.46 -19.59
CA THR A 196 4.84 1.14 -20.11
C THR A 196 4.04 2.36 -20.55
N MET A 197 4.53 3.58 -20.27
CA MET A 197 3.83 4.85 -20.51
C MET A 197 2.43 4.90 -19.82
N THR A 198 2.32 4.31 -18.64
CA THR A 198 1.11 4.35 -17.82
C THR A 198 1.10 5.56 -16.90
N GLU A 199 -0.07 5.96 -16.43
CA GLU A 199 -0.22 6.98 -15.42
C GLU A 199 -0.10 6.38 -14.01
N ARG A 200 0.13 7.24 -13.01
CA ARG A 200 0.29 6.82 -11.61
C ARG A 200 -0.94 6.11 -11.05
N ASP A 201 -2.11 6.45 -11.57
CA ASP A 201 -3.40 5.92 -11.12
C ASP A 201 -3.83 4.66 -11.87
N ASP A 202 -3.11 4.27 -12.93
CA ASP A 202 -3.40 3.05 -13.70
C ASP A 202 -2.85 1.79 -13.00
N ILE A 203 -1.73 1.91 -12.29
CA ILE A 203 -1.03 0.79 -11.65
C ILE A 203 -0.64 1.10 -10.21
N ASP A 204 -0.46 0.06 -9.41
CA ASP A 204 0.21 0.18 -8.12
C ASP A 204 1.26 -0.92 -7.92
N VAL A 205 2.14 -0.67 -6.93
CA VAL A 205 3.21 -1.60 -6.56
C VAL A 205 3.20 -1.76 -5.06
N THR A 206 2.98 -2.97 -4.58
CA THR A 206 2.95 -3.28 -3.15
C THR A 206 3.83 -4.48 -2.81
N MET A 207 4.38 -4.48 -1.61
CA MET A 207 5.16 -5.59 -1.07
C MET A 207 4.29 -6.36 -0.08
N SER A 208 3.97 -7.60 -0.39
CA SER A 208 3.15 -8.43 0.49
C SER A 208 3.96 -9.56 1.09
N ASN A 209 3.76 -9.76 2.39
CA ASN A 209 4.29 -10.91 3.12
C ASN A 209 3.38 -12.14 3.02
N ASN A 210 2.17 -11.93 2.56
CA ASN A 210 1.10 -12.92 2.55
C ASN A 210 0.64 -13.22 1.13
N ALA A 211 1.58 -13.58 0.25
CA ALA A 211 1.18 -14.34 -0.91
C ALA A 211 0.64 -15.69 -0.38
N THR A 212 -0.62 -15.71 0.06
CA THR A 212 -1.31 -16.94 0.42
C THR A 212 -1.51 -17.75 -0.86
N ILE A 213 -0.46 -18.48 -1.22
CA ILE A 213 -0.60 -19.69 -2.01
C ILE A 213 -1.45 -20.63 -1.15
N PRO A 214 -2.42 -21.36 -1.73
CA PRO A 214 -3.19 -22.37 -1.02
C PRO A 214 -2.26 -23.25 -0.17
N ASP A 215 -2.72 -23.69 0.98
CA ASP A 215 -2.00 -24.31 2.10
C ASP A 215 -0.89 -25.35 1.81
N GLU A 216 -0.72 -25.79 0.59
CA GLU A 216 0.21 -26.84 0.20
C GLU A 216 1.66 -26.35 -0.06
N PHE A 217 1.89 -25.02 -0.15
CA PHE A 217 3.20 -24.44 -0.49
C PHE A 217 3.59 -23.28 0.44
N ARG A 218 3.37 -23.40 1.73
CA ARG A 218 3.76 -22.38 2.71
C ARG A 218 5.28 -22.24 2.86
N GLU A 219 5.91 -21.57 1.92
CA GLU A 219 7.05 -20.71 2.22
C GLU A 219 6.53 -19.28 2.27
N GLU A 220 6.73 -18.57 3.37
CA GLU A 220 6.41 -17.15 3.52
C GLU A 220 7.38 -16.31 2.66
N LYS A 221 7.29 -16.46 1.35
CA LYS A 221 8.10 -15.68 0.41
C LYS A 221 7.52 -14.28 0.32
N VAL A 222 8.35 -13.29 0.57
CA VAL A 222 8.01 -11.89 0.32
C VAL A 222 7.98 -11.68 -1.19
N SER A 223 6.91 -11.10 -1.71
CA SER A 223 6.78 -10.81 -3.12
C SER A 223 6.40 -9.35 -3.35
N LEU A 224 6.92 -8.77 -4.42
CA LEU A 224 6.58 -7.45 -4.90
C LEU A 224 5.55 -7.62 -6.01
N PHE A 225 4.35 -7.10 -5.79
CA PHE A 225 3.25 -7.13 -6.74
C PHE A 225 3.16 -5.82 -7.50
N ILE A 226 3.01 -5.91 -8.81
CA ILE A 226 2.74 -4.80 -9.73
C ILE A 226 1.40 -5.12 -10.35
N TYR A 227 0.38 -4.32 -10.10
CA TYR A 227 -0.99 -4.65 -10.46
C TYR A 227 -1.78 -3.47 -11.01
N ASP A 228 -2.78 -3.79 -11.81
CA ASP A 228 -3.71 -2.82 -12.37
C ASP A 228 -4.67 -2.34 -11.27
N LYS A 229 -4.86 -1.04 -11.10
CA LYS A 229 -5.73 -0.46 -10.04
C LYS A 229 -7.22 -0.56 -10.35
N TYR A 230 -7.58 -1.27 -11.38
CA TYR A 230 -8.96 -1.41 -11.84
C TYR A 230 -9.43 -2.85 -11.69
N GLU A 231 -10.69 -3.00 -11.26
CA GLU A 231 -11.33 -4.29 -11.16
C GLU A 231 -11.35 -5.00 -12.51
N GLY A 232 -10.88 -6.25 -12.54
CA GLY A 232 -10.75 -7.06 -13.76
C GLY A 232 -9.48 -6.77 -14.58
N GLY A 233 -8.64 -5.81 -14.17
CA GLY A 233 -7.42 -5.43 -14.90
C GLY A 233 -7.66 -4.63 -16.18
N LEU A 234 -6.62 -4.01 -16.69
CA LEU A 234 -6.59 -3.29 -17.98
C LEU A 234 -5.59 -3.91 -18.98
N GLY A 235 -4.96 -5.02 -18.60
CA GLY A 235 -3.96 -5.73 -19.41
C GLY A 235 -2.55 -5.13 -19.32
N TYR A 236 -2.30 -4.18 -18.43
CA TYR A 236 -0.94 -3.67 -18.19
C TYR A 236 -0.07 -4.73 -17.53
N SER A 237 -0.62 -5.47 -16.55
CA SER A 237 0.10 -6.49 -15.80
C SER A 237 0.64 -7.61 -16.69
N GLU A 238 -0.11 -8.07 -17.70
CA GLU A 238 0.37 -9.03 -18.69
C GLU A 238 1.55 -8.47 -19.48
N LYS A 239 1.46 -7.21 -19.89
CA LYS A 239 2.55 -6.55 -20.63
C LYS A 239 3.77 -6.29 -19.75
N ILE A 240 3.57 -5.96 -18.49
CA ILE A 240 4.64 -5.77 -17.49
C ILE A 240 5.43 -7.06 -17.30
N TYR A 241 4.78 -8.24 -17.32
CA TYR A 241 5.43 -9.54 -17.21
C TYR A 241 6.54 -9.71 -18.28
N ASP A 242 6.25 -9.37 -19.53
CA ASP A 242 7.21 -9.44 -20.62
C ASP A 242 8.36 -8.41 -20.47
N LEU A 243 8.11 -7.28 -19.81
CA LEU A 243 8.99 -6.13 -19.70
C LEU A 243 9.78 -6.07 -18.39
N ILE A 244 9.67 -7.06 -17.51
CA ILE A 244 10.38 -7.08 -16.22
C ILE A 244 11.87 -6.82 -16.34
N PRO A 245 12.62 -7.40 -17.32
CA PRO A 245 14.04 -7.10 -17.48
C PRO A 245 14.32 -5.61 -17.69
N GLU A 246 13.57 -4.97 -18.58
CA GLU A 246 13.71 -3.55 -18.91
C GLU A 246 13.30 -2.64 -17.73
N ILE A 247 12.28 -3.05 -16.99
CA ILE A 247 11.81 -2.33 -15.82
C ILE A 247 12.85 -2.34 -14.70
N LEU A 248 13.43 -3.49 -14.39
CA LEU A 248 14.46 -3.61 -13.36
C LEU A 248 15.73 -2.83 -13.74
N GLU A 249 16.19 -2.94 -15.00
CA GLU A 249 17.32 -2.16 -15.50
C GLU A 249 17.04 -0.64 -15.41
N SER A 250 15.83 -0.22 -15.76
CA SER A 250 15.40 1.17 -15.68
C SER A 250 15.35 1.68 -14.25
N ALA A 251 14.83 0.88 -13.29
CA ALA A 251 14.80 1.23 -11.87
C ALA A 251 16.21 1.41 -11.31
N ILE A 252 17.12 0.47 -11.58
CA ILE A 252 18.52 0.54 -11.17
C ILE A 252 19.20 1.79 -11.75
N LYS A 253 19.01 2.05 -13.05
CA LYS A 253 19.58 3.20 -13.73
C LYS A 253 19.07 4.53 -13.17
N MET A 254 17.77 4.61 -12.85
CA MET A 254 17.16 5.80 -12.28
C MET A 254 17.71 6.08 -10.88
N VAL A 255 17.79 5.06 -10.02
CA VAL A 255 18.32 5.22 -8.65
C VAL A 255 19.81 5.53 -8.69
N SER A 256 20.62 4.78 -9.44
CA SER A 256 22.07 4.97 -9.53
C SER A 256 22.44 6.32 -10.14
N GLY A 257 21.74 6.76 -11.19
CA GLY A 257 21.97 8.02 -11.88
C GLY A 257 21.50 9.29 -11.17
N CYS A 258 20.74 9.17 -10.08
CA CYS A 258 20.29 10.34 -9.33
C CYS A 258 21.49 11.07 -8.69
N PRO A 259 21.59 12.42 -8.79
CA PRO A 259 22.73 13.18 -8.27
C PRO A 259 22.79 13.27 -6.73
N CYS A 260 21.74 12.84 -6.02
CA CYS A 260 21.76 12.82 -4.55
C CYS A 260 22.75 11.78 -4.01
N GLU A 261 23.33 12.04 -2.83
CA GLU A 261 24.29 11.14 -2.18
C GLU A 261 23.58 10.04 -1.37
N ASP A 262 22.60 10.41 -0.55
CA ASP A 262 22.03 9.53 0.46
C ASP A 262 20.64 8.96 0.10
N GLY A 263 19.92 9.66 -0.76
CA GLY A 263 18.55 9.33 -1.13
C GLY A 263 17.67 10.58 -1.15
N CYS A 264 16.63 10.57 -1.98
CA CYS A 264 15.71 11.69 -2.10
C CYS A 264 14.35 11.25 -2.63
N PRO A 265 13.31 12.09 -2.50
CA PRO A 265 11.97 11.79 -3.02
C PRO A 265 11.92 11.47 -4.51
N ALA A 266 12.91 11.90 -5.31
CA ALA A 266 12.94 11.63 -6.74
C ALA A 266 13.39 10.20 -7.08
N CYS A 267 14.30 9.60 -6.31
CA CYS A 267 14.85 8.27 -6.65
C CYS A 267 14.33 7.14 -5.76
N VAL A 268 14.14 7.39 -4.46
CA VAL A 268 13.70 6.36 -3.50
C VAL A 268 12.43 6.74 -2.71
N GLY A 269 11.82 7.89 -3.04
CA GLY A 269 10.53 8.31 -2.49
C GLY A 269 10.60 9.07 -1.18
N ASP A 270 11.65 8.91 -0.38
CA ASP A 270 11.82 9.60 0.90
C ASP A 270 13.29 9.93 1.17
N TYR A 271 13.53 11.01 1.93
CA TYR A 271 14.86 11.39 2.36
C TYR A 271 15.43 10.52 3.50
N ASN A 272 14.60 9.76 4.19
CA ASN A 272 15.03 8.87 5.27
C ASN A 272 15.42 7.47 4.76
N LEU A 273 15.25 7.20 3.47
CA LEU A 273 15.66 5.94 2.85
C LEU A 273 17.05 6.07 2.24
N ASP A 274 17.94 5.16 2.60
CA ASP A 274 19.29 5.12 2.08
C ASP A 274 19.33 4.59 0.65
N LYS A 275 19.73 5.46 -0.29
CA LYS A 275 19.84 5.15 -1.73
C LYS A 275 20.70 3.92 -2.00
N LYS A 276 21.84 3.79 -1.33
CA LYS A 276 22.78 2.68 -1.55
C LYS A 276 22.19 1.36 -1.12
N THR A 277 21.40 1.38 -0.05
CA THR A 277 20.68 0.21 0.46
C THR A 277 19.58 -0.21 -0.51
N VAL A 278 18.79 0.74 -1.02
CA VAL A 278 17.75 0.46 -2.03
C VAL A 278 18.38 -0.09 -3.31
N LEU A 279 19.47 0.54 -3.78
CA LEU A 279 20.18 0.08 -4.97
C LEU A 279 20.74 -1.33 -4.78
N TRP A 280 21.37 -1.62 -3.63
CA TRP A 280 21.84 -2.97 -3.31
C TRP A 280 20.71 -4.01 -3.38
N GLY A 281 19.52 -3.68 -2.89
CA GLY A 281 18.36 -4.58 -2.97
C GLY A 281 17.87 -4.81 -4.39
N LEU A 282 17.83 -3.75 -5.22
CA LEU A 282 17.49 -3.86 -6.65
C LEU A 282 18.51 -4.69 -7.41
N ASP A 283 19.81 -4.45 -7.21
CA ASP A 283 20.90 -5.21 -7.85
C ASP A 283 20.82 -6.70 -7.47
N ASN A 284 20.42 -7.02 -6.23
CA ASN A 284 20.27 -8.40 -5.77
C ASN A 284 19.11 -9.17 -6.40
N LEU A 285 18.20 -8.51 -7.10
CA LEU A 285 17.22 -9.21 -7.95
C LEU A 285 17.90 -9.82 -9.18
N LEU A 286 19.04 -9.25 -9.61
CA LEU A 286 19.78 -9.68 -10.78
C LEU A 286 20.98 -10.56 -10.42
N GLU A 287 21.85 -10.11 -9.52
CA GLU A 287 23.09 -10.77 -9.17
C GLU A 287 23.30 -10.78 -7.66
N GLU A 288 23.74 -11.91 -7.10
CA GLU A 288 24.00 -12.03 -5.68
C GLU A 288 25.20 -11.21 -5.26
N SER A 289 24.97 -10.32 -4.31
CA SER A 289 26.04 -9.59 -3.66
C SER A 289 25.81 -9.52 -2.15
N GLU A 290 26.91 -9.52 -1.42
CA GLU A 290 26.87 -9.32 0.02
C GLU A 290 26.48 -7.86 0.32
N PRO A 291 25.69 -7.64 1.38
CA PRO A 291 25.36 -6.28 1.78
C PRO A 291 26.64 -5.49 2.10
N PRO A 292 26.71 -4.21 1.71
CA PRO A 292 27.84 -3.34 2.02
C PRO A 292 28.25 -3.41 3.50
N VAL A 293 29.54 -3.26 3.78
CA VAL A 293 30.10 -3.43 5.14
C VAL A 293 29.43 -2.52 6.17
N TYR A 294 29.05 -1.30 5.77
CA TYR A 294 28.37 -0.36 6.65
C TYR A 294 26.96 -0.85 7.04
N LEU A 295 26.27 -1.58 6.17
CA LEU A 295 24.98 -2.20 6.49
C LEU A 295 25.14 -3.33 7.49
N LYS A 296 26.17 -4.18 7.34
CA LYS A 296 26.44 -5.30 8.26
C LYS A 296 26.56 -4.87 9.72
N LYS A 297 27.06 -3.66 9.98
CA LYS A 297 27.20 -3.10 11.34
C LYS A 297 25.87 -2.66 11.95
N ASN A 298 24.88 -2.41 11.12
CA ASN A 298 23.60 -1.84 11.52
C ASN A 298 22.43 -2.86 11.43
N ILE A 299 22.73 -4.11 11.06
CA ILE A 299 21.73 -5.16 11.05
C ILE A 299 21.40 -5.53 12.51
N LYS A 300 20.13 -5.43 12.86
CA LYS A 300 19.65 -5.91 14.16
C LYS A 300 19.77 -7.43 14.20
N GLU A 301 20.44 -7.98 15.21
CA GLU A 301 20.46 -9.42 15.38
C GLU A 301 19.02 -9.94 15.48
N PRO A 302 18.68 -10.98 14.71
CA PRO A 302 17.36 -11.57 14.80
C PRO A 302 17.14 -12.03 16.23
N GLN A 303 16.22 -11.35 16.92
CA GLN A 303 15.82 -11.86 18.22
C GLN A 303 15.21 -13.25 17.98
N PRO A 304 15.60 -14.27 18.75
CA PRO A 304 14.97 -15.57 18.62
C PRO A 304 13.47 -15.34 18.77
N VAL A 305 12.72 -15.66 17.72
CA VAL A 305 11.26 -15.69 17.81
C VAL A 305 10.97 -16.78 18.80
N ILE A 306 10.77 -16.41 20.05
CA ILE A 306 10.23 -17.32 21.05
C ILE A 306 8.79 -17.57 20.58
N ARG A 307 8.65 -18.56 19.70
CA ARG A 307 7.34 -19.18 19.45
C ARG A 307 6.93 -19.83 20.76
N LYS A 308 6.35 -19.05 21.66
CA LYS A 308 5.55 -19.63 22.72
C LYS A 308 4.35 -20.23 22.01
N GLU A 309 4.36 -21.54 21.87
CA GLU A 309 3.15 -22.28 21.51
C GLU A 309 2.13 -22.00 22.61
N PHE A 310 1.28 -21.02 22.40
CA PHE A 310 0.14 -20.82 23.26
C PHE A 310 -0.83 -21.96 22.98
N SER A 311 -1.05 -22.81 23.98
CA SER A 311 -2.13 -23.76 23.88
C SER A 311 -3.44 -22.97 23.77
N PHE A 312 -4.26 -23.24 22.77
CA PHE A 312 -5.56 -22.61 22.57
C PHE A 312 -6.44 -22.67 23.82
N PHE A 313 -6.24 -23.68 24.67
CA PHE A 313 -6.99 -23.88 25.91
C PHE A 313 -6.59 -22.90 27.02
N ASN A 314 -5.38 -22.37 27.00
CA ASN A 314 -4.89 -21.44 28.03
C ASN A 314 -4.90 -19.97 27.56
N LEU A 315 -5.30 -19.72 26.32
CA LEU A 315 -5.27 -18.38 25.73
C LEU A 315 -6.12 -17.35 26.51
N PRO A 316 -7.33 -17.66 27.02
CA PRO A 316 -8.10 -16.73 27.85
C PRO A 316 -7.37 -16.29 29.11
N ASP A 317 -6.66 -17.21 29.78
CA ASP A 317 -5.96 -16.93 31.04
C ASP A 317 -4.62 -16.20 30.81
N GLU A 318 -4.06 -16.31 29.62
CA GLU A 318 -2.80 -15.67 29.22
C GLU A 318 -2.98 -14.41 28.36
N TRP A 319 -4.23 -13.96 28.18
CA TRP A 319 -4.54 -12.87 27.29
C TRP A 319 -3.77 -11.57 27.57
N GLU A 320 -3.61 -11.20 28.84
CA GLU A 320 -2.82 -10.03 29.22
C GLU A 320 -1.35 -10.14 28.79
N LYS A 321 -0.79 -11.35 28.84
CA LYS A 321 0.59 -11.60 28.38
C LYS A 321 0.71 -11.48 26.85
N VAL A 322 -0.31 -11.94 26.12
CA VAL A 322 -0.39 -11.79 24.66
C VAL A 322 -0.47 -10.32 24.28
N CYS A 323 -1.37 -9.57 24.90
CA CYS A 323 -1.49 -8.13 24.69
C CYS A 323 -0.20 -7.38 24.98
N TYR A 324 0.47 -7.72 26.08
CA TYR A 324 1.75 -7.11 26.45
C TYR A 324 2.86 -7.41 25.42
N ALA A 325 2.93 -8.66 24.94
CA ALA A 325 3.92 -9.07 23.94
C ALA A 325 3.72 -8.33 22.62
N VAL A 326 2.48 -8.22 22.13
CA VAL A 326 2.13 -7.51 20.89
C VAL A 326 2.44 -6.01 21.02
N VAL A 327 2.07 -5.37 22.13
CA VAL A 327 2.39 -3.94 22.37
C VAL A 327 3.90 -3.69 22.46
N LYS A 328 4.64 -4.58 23.12
CA LYS A 328 6.09 -4.45 23.30
C LYS A 328 6.84 -4.58 21.97
N ASN A 329 6.33 -5.40 21.06
CA ASN A 329 6.93 -5.58 19.73
C ASN A 329 6.55 -4.46 18.75
N GLY A 330 5.75 -3.48 19.17
CA GLY A 330 5.37 -2.33 18.35
C GLY A 330 4.38 -2.64 17.23
N GLU A 331 3.71 -3.79 17.29
CA GLU A 331 2.72 -4.16 16.29
C GLU A 331 1.48 -3.26 16.36
N ALA A 332 1.05 -2.78 15.20
CA ALA A 332 -0.19 -2.02 15.06
C ALA A 332 -1.37 -2.89 15.55
N GLY A 333 -2.20 -2.36 16.44
CA GLY A 333 -3.32 -3.10 17.02
C GLY A 333 -3.10 -3.59 18.45
N GLY A 334 -1.88 -3.57 18.99
CA GLY A 334 -1.63 -3.92 20.38
C GLY A 334 -2.42 -3.08 21.38
N GLN A 335 -2.72 -1.84 21.05
CA GLN A 335 -3.60 -0.99 21.87
C GLN A 335 -5.07 -1.42 21.77
N PHE A 336 -5.52 -1.83 20.57
CA PHE A 336 -6.87 -2.35 20.37
C PHE A 336 -7.11 -3.61 21.21
N LEU A 337 -6.15 -4.51 21.26
CA LEU A 337 -6.24 -5.73 22.07
C LEU A 337 -6.45 -5.44 23.58
N LYS A 338 -5.96 -4.31 24.07
CA LYS A 338 -6.17 -3.87 25.47
C LYS A 338 -7.61 -3.44 25.75
N THR A 339 -8.40 -3.15 24.74
CA THR A 339 -9.82 -2.78 24.93
C THR A 339 -10.73 -3.99 25.12
N ILE A 340 -10.24 -5.18 24.83
CA ILE A 340 -10.99 -6.43 24.98
C ILE A 340 -11.12 -6.77 26.45
N LYS A 341 -12.35 -6.83 26.92
CA LYS A 341 -12.67 -7.06 28.34
C LYS A 341 -12.79 -8.53 28.69
N LYS A 342 -13.12 -9.36 27.72
CA LYS A 342 -13.33 -10.79 27.94
C LYS A 342 -12.85 -11.60 26.73
N VAL A 343 -12.14 -12.67 27.01
CA VAL A 343 -11.69 -13.64 26.03
C VAL A 343 -12.19 -15.01 26.44
N SER A 344 -12.85 -15.70 25.55
CA SER A 344 -13.33 -17.07 25.75
C SER A 344 -13.15 -17.89 24.48
N THR A 345 -13.20 -19.21 24.62
CA THR A 345 -13.13 -20.12 23.50
C THR A 345 -14.41 -20.93 23.39
N GLU A 346 -14.91 -21.10 22.18
CA GLU A 346 -16.04 -21.97 21.87
C GLU A 346 -15.64 -22.90 20.73
N GLY A 347 -15.29 -24.15 21.09
CA GLY A 347 -14.68 -25.10 20.16
C GLY A 347 -13.34 -24.59 19.62
N HIS A 348 -13.25 -24.39 18.32
CA HIS A 348 -12.04 -23.82 17.67
C HIS A 348 -12.12 -22.31 17.41
N LYS A 349 -13.14 -21.62 17.97
CA LYS A 349 -13.31 -20.17 17.77
C LYS A 349 -12.90 -19.42 19.03
N LEU A 350 -12.14 -18.35 18.85
CA LEU A 350 -11.83 -17.37 19.87
C LEU A 350 -12.90 -16.27 19.86
N ILE A 351 -13.55 -16.02 21.00
CA ILE A 351 -14.57 -14.98 21.15
C ILE A 351 -13.95 -13.85 21.97
N LEU A 352 -13.92 -12.66 21.37
CA LEU A 352 -13.42 -11.42 21.97
C LEU A 352 -14.61 -10.50 22.25
N THR A 353 -14.77 -10.03 23.47
CA THR A 353 -15.84 -9.11 23.86
C THR A 353 -15.32 -7.91 24.66
#